data_cd2fb9d0a725ac6c6fdfecb0f7ac387f
#
_entry.id   cd2fb9d0a725ac6c6fdfecb0f7ac387f
#
_cell.length_a   1.000
_cell.length_b   1.000
_cell.length_c   1.000
_cell.angle_alpha   90.00
_cell.angle_beta   90.00
_cell.angle_gamma   90.00
#
_symmetry.space_group_name_H-M   'P 1'
#
loop_
_entity.id
_entity.type
_entity.pdbx_description
1 polymer ?
#
loop_
_entity_poly.entity_id
_entity_poly.type
_entity_poly.pdbx_seq_one_letter_code
_entity_poly.pdbx_strand_id
1 'polypeptide(L)'
;MSQQNGNADRVGAQGGMEHSFGFKAVDESEKQGLVNDVFHKVAKRYDVMNDLMSGGLHRVWKDAMIGWLAPSKRPGWTSLDVAGGTGDIAFRIVEASGRQAQVTILDINGSMLGVGRERAIKKGLADNLEFVEASAEELPFEDASFDAY
;
A
#
# COMPACT_ATOMS: atom_id res chain seq x y z
N MET A 1 22.05 -70.61 4.34
CA MET A 1 22.72 -69.63 5.22
C MET A 1 23.11 -68.46 4.38
N SER A 2 22.30 -67.44 4.34
CA SER A 2 22.68 -66.09 3.85
C SER A 2 21.45 -65.20 4.01
N GLN A 3 21.55 -64.25 4.89
CA GLN A 3 20.53 -63.24 5.14
C GLN A 3 20.68 -62.14 4.11
N GLN A 4 19.59 -61.77 3.46
CA GLN A 4 19.50 -60.58 2.63
C GLN A 4 18.79 -59.48 3.42
N ASN A 5 19.53 -58.43 3.68
CA ASN A 5 18.99 -57.18 4.19
C ASN A 5 18.52 -56.34 3.04
N GLY A 6 17.23 -56.15 2.94
CA GLY A 6 16.61 -55.18 2.07
C GLY A 6 16.67 -53.77 2.69
N ASN A 7 17.39 -52.90 2.05
CA ASN A 7 17.40 -51.47 2.34
C ASN A 7 16.24 -50.83 1.59
N ALA A 8 15.25 -50.37 2.31
CA ALA A 8 14.11 -49.63 1.75
C ALA A 8 14.47 -48.15 1.72
N ASP A 9 14.72 -47.63 0.54
CA ASP A 9 14.86 -46.21 0.27
C ASP A 9 13.59 -45.45 0.62
N ARG A 10 13.70 -44.65 1.63
CA ARG A 10 12.68 -43.63 1.95
C ARG A 10 12.90 -42.43 1.04
N VAL A 11 12.19 -42.42 -0.08
CA VAL A 11 12.02 -41.23 -0.89
C VAL A 11 11.15 -40.25 -0.08
N GLY A 12 11.75 -39.18 0.39
CA GLY A 12 11.04 -38.10 1.05
C GLY A 12 10.16 -37.37 0.04
N ALA A 13 8.86 -37.51 0.20
CA ALA A 13 7.89 -36.67 -0.50
C ALA A 13 8.00 -35.25 0.05
N GLN A 14 8.64 -34.38 -0.70
CA GLN A 14 8.50 -32.93 -0.54
C GLN A 14 7.10 -32.56 -1.06
N GLY A 15 6.11 -32.63 -0.18
CA GLY A 15 4.80 -32.09 -0.43
C GLY A 15 4.89 -30.55 -0.40
N GLY A 16 4.99 -29.95 -1.59
CA GLY A 16 4.73 -28.52 -1.73
C GLY A 16 3.31 -28.26 -1.24
N MET A 17 3.16 -27.30 -0.30
CA MET A 17 1.84 -26.88 0.17
C MET A 17 1.10 -26.23 -1.01
N GLU A 18 0.16 -26.96 -1.60
CA GLU A 18 -0.79 -26.42 -2.56
C GLU A 18 -1.70 -25.44 -1.82
N HIS A 19 -1.49 -24.17 -2.06
CA HIS A 19 -2.36 -23.12 -1.54
C HIS A 19 -3.57 -22.96 -2.46
N SER A 20 -4.76 -23.28 -1.95
CA SER A 20 -6.02 -23.09 -2.69
C SER A 20 -6.56 -21.68 -2.49
N PHE A 21 -6.98 -21.03 -3.58
CA PHE A 21 -7.73 -19.78 -3.57
C PHE A 21 -9.16 -20.06 -4.06
N GLY A 22 -10.09 -20.11 -3.11
CA GLY A 22 -11.47 -20.53 -3.40
C GLY A 22 -11.53 -21.99 -3.88
N PHE A 23 -12.20 -22.24 -5.00
CA PHE A 23 -12.37 -23.59 -5.58
C PHE A 23 -11.33 -23.92 -6.68
N LYS A 24 -10.36 -23.05 -6.92
CA LYS A 24 -9.35 -23.24 -7.96
C LYS A 24 -7.96 -23.39 -7.34
N ALA A 25 -7.28 -24.51 -7.63
CA ALA A 25 -5.88 -24.66 -7.33
C ALA A 25 -5.09 -23.76 -8.30
N VAL A 26 -4.30 -22.85 -7.78
CA VAL A 26 -3.45 -21.94 -8.56
C VAL A 26 -2.04 -21.96 -8.01
N ASP A 27 -1.06 -21.80 -8.88
CA ASP A 27 0.34 -21.64 -8.51
C ASP A 27 0.54 -20.37 -7.69
N GLU A 28 1.56 -20.35 -6.84
CA GLU A 28 1.82 -19.22 -5.91
C GLU A 28 2.03 -17.90 -6.65
N SER A 29 2.69 -17.94 -7.82
CA SER A 29 2.87 -16.78 -8.69
C SER A 29 1.55 -16.28 -9.33
N GLU A 30 0.67 -17.20 -9.74
CA GLU A 30 -0.67 -16.85 -10.25
C GLU A 30 -1.57 -16.32 -9.14
N LYS A 31 -1.44 -16.86 -7.91
CA LYS A 31 -2.17 -16.38 -6.73
C LYS A 31 -1.82 -14.94 -6.41
N GLN A 32 -0.52 -14.60 -6.43
CA GLN A 32 -0.06 -13.22 -6.21
C GLN A 32 -0.63 -12.27 -7.26
N GLY A 33 -0.64 -12.68 -8.53
CA GLY A 33 -1.24 -11.92 -9.63
C GLY A 33 -2.74 -11.68 -9.44
N LEU A 34 -3.51 -12.74 -9.09
CA LEU A 34 -4.94 -12.65 -8.84
C LEU A 34 -5.27 -11.77 -7.63
N VAL A 35 -4.49 -11.89 -6.56
CA VAL A 35 -4.63 -11.04 -5.36
C VAL A 35 -4.37 -9.59 -5.71
N ASN A 36 -3.30 -9.29 -6.42
CA ASN A 36 -2.97 -7.95 -6.87
C ASN A 36 -4.05 -7.36 -7.78
N ASP A 37 -4.60 -8.13 -8.72
CA ASP A 37 -5.70 -7.69 -9.59
C ASP A 37 -6.97 -7.36 -8.81
N VAL A 38 -7.30 -8.15 -7.79
CA VAL A 38 -8.43 -7.87 -6.90
C VAL A 38 -8.18 -6.56 -6.13
N PHE A 39 -7.01 -6.39 -5.55
CA PHE A 39 -6.66 -5.16 -4.82
C PHE A 39 -6.64 -3.94 -5.74
N HIS A 40 -6.13 -4.04 -6.97
CA HIS A 40 -6.21 -2.96 -7.95
C HIS A 40 -7.65 -2.57 -8.30
N LYS A 41 -8.54 -3.54 -8.47
CA LYS A 41 -9.97 -3.28 -8.73
C LYS A 41 -10.67 -2.66 -7.53
N VAL A 42 -10.37 -3.16 -6.33
CA VAL A 42 -10.94 -2.64 -5.08
C VAL A 42 -10.42 -1.24 -4.80
N ALA A 43 -9.12 -0.99 -4.93
CA ALA A 43 -8.52 0.32 -4.70
C ALA A 43 -9.10 1.41 -5.61
N LYS A 44 -9.37 1.08 -6.90
CA LYS A 44 -10.04 2.01 -7.83
C LYS A 44 -11.48 2.35 -7.44
N ARG A 45 -12.17 1.45 -6.73
CA ARG A 45 -13.56 1.63 -6.29
C ARG A 45 -13.69 2.05 -4.84
N TYR A 46 -12.58 2.04 -4.10
CA TYR A 46 -12.57 2.30 -2.66
C TYR A 46 -13.11 3.68 -2.32
N ASP A 47 -12.74 4.70 -3.08
CA ASP A 47 -13.23 6.06 -2.88
C ASP A 47 -14.75 6.17 -3.13
N VAL A 48 -15.25 5.49 -4.19
CA VAL A 48 -16.70 5.47 -4.50
C VAL A 48 -17.48 4.72 -3.40
N MET A 49 -16.92 3.62 -2.90
CA MET A 49 -17.53 2.85 -1.83
C MET A 49 -17.57 3.65 -0.52
N ASN A 50 -16.50 4.36 -0.19
CA ASN A 50 -16.44 5.23 0.97
C ASN A 50 -17.43 6.40 0.84
N ASP A 51 -17.55 7.00 -0.35
CA ASP A 51 -18.57 8.02 -0.63
C ASP A 51 -19.99 7.50 -0.39
N LEU A 52 -20.28 6.28 -0.88
CA LEU A 52 -21.61 5.68 -0.74
C LEU A 52 -21.91 5.32 0.72
N MET A 53 -20.95 4.71 1.44
CA MET A 53 -21.14 4.27 2.82
C MET A 53 -21.19 5.42 3.83
N SER A 54 -20.49 6.50 3.58
CA SER A 54 -20.41 7.65 4.50
C SER A 54 -21.30 8.83 4.10
N GLY A 55 -22.03 8.72 2.98
CA GLY A 55 -22.82 9.85 2.44
C GLY A 55 -21.96 11.09 2.13
N GLY A 56 -20.67 10.89 1.82
CA GLY A 56 -19.73 11.96 1.54
C GLY A 56 -19.09 12.61 2.78
N LEU A 57 -19.50 12.25 4.00
CA LEU A 57 -18.95 12.80 5.25
C LEU A 57 -17.45 12.62 5.39
N HIS A 58 -16.90 11.52 4.87
CA HIS A 58 -15.46 11.28 4.92
C HIS A 58 -14.64 12.35 4.17
N ARG A 59 -15.20 12.99 3.14
CA ARG A 59 -14.54 14.10 2.43
C ARG A 59 -14.43 15.33 3.33
N VAL A 60 -15.53 15.66 4.04
CA VAL A 60 -15.56 16.78 5.00
C VAL A 60 -14.54 16.56 6.12
N TRP A 61 -14.43 15.34 6.63
CA TRP A 61 -13.45 15.02 7.66
C TRP A 61 -12.01 15.13 7.16
N LYS A 62 -11.74 14.66 5.95
CA LYS A 62 -10.42 14.81 5.35
C LYS A 62 -10.07 16.29 5.14
N ASP A 63 -11.02 17.10 4.68
CA ASP A 63 -10.80 18.54 4.51
C ASP A 63 -10.57 19.25 5.86
N ALA A 64 -11.32 18.88 6.90
CA ALA A 64 -11.11 19.39 8.25
C ALA A 64 -9.73 18.99 8.80
N MET A 65 -9.32 17.74 8.59
CA MET A 65 -8.01 17.26 9.01
C MET A 65 -6.88 18.04 8.32
N ILE A 66 -6.98 18.28 7.01
CA ILE A 66 -6.01 19.11 6.29
C ILE A 66 -6.00 20.55 6.81
N GLY A 67 -7.18 21.10 7.15
CA GLY A 67 -7.29 22.41 7.78
C GLY A 67 -6.57 22.49 9.13
N TRP A 68 -6.65 21.45 9.95
CA TRP A 68 -5.93 21.37 11.23
C TRP A 68 -4.43 21.14 11.05
N LEU A 69 -4.02 20.27 10.11
CA LEU A 69 -2.61 20.06 9.79
C LEU A 69 -1.94 21.34 9.29
N ALA A 70 -2.70 22.19 8.58
CA ALA A 70 -2.25 23.45 7.99
C ALA A 70 -0.88 23.32 7.28
N PRO A 71 -0.77 22.49 6.22
CA PRO A 71 0.50 22.22 5.57
C PRO A 71 1.22 23.50 5.18
N SER A 72 2.50 23.56 5.49
CA SER A 72 3.30 24.75 5.19
C SER A 72 3.40 24.98 3.69
N LYS A 73 3.32 26.25 3.27
CA LYS A 73 3.58 26.69 1.90
C LYS A 73 5.06 27.01 1.65
N ARG A 74 5.93 26.73 2.63
CA ARG A 74 7.38 26.91 2.47
C ARG A 74 7.95 25.73 1.70
N PRO A 75 8.83 25.96 0.72
CA PRO A 75 9.56 24.88 0.05
C PRO A 75 10.34 24.02 1.05
N GLY A 76 10.33 22.69 0.83
CA GLY A 76 11.08 21.75 1.66
C GLY A 76 10.36 21.28 2.93
N TRP A 77 9.09 21.66 3.16
CA TRP A 77 8.28 21.07 4.22
C TRP A 77 7.92 19.63 3.87
N THR A 78 8.12 18.72 4.83
CA THR A 78 8.00 17.27 4.64
C THR A 78 6.93 16.68 5.54
N SER A 79 6.19 15.69 5.05
CA SER A 79 5.30 14.91 5.90
C SER A 79 5.27 13.43 5.52
N LEU A 80 4.91 12.59 6.52
CA LEU A 80 4.71 11.16 6.37
C LEU A 80 3.23 10.81 6.52
N ASP A 81 2.65 10.16 5.50
CA ASP A 81 1.30 9.60 5.51
C ASP A 81 1.38 8.10 5.76
N VAL A 82 1.19 7.68 7.03
CA VAL A 82 1.32 6.28 7.46
C VAL A 82 0.02 5.53 7.19
N ALA A 83 0.14 4.34 6.59
CA ALA A 83 -0.98 3.57 6.06
C ALA A 83 -1.80 4.36 5.03
N GLY A 84 -1.11 5.17 4.22
CA GLY A 84 -1.73 6.13 3.31
C GLY A 84 -2.41 5.49 2.08
N GLY A 85 -2.21 4.20 1.84
CA GLY A 85 -2.87 3.44 0.79
C GLY A 85 -2.67 4.03 -0.61
N THR A 86 -3.73 4.53 -1.22
CA THR A 86 -3.66 5.19 -2.53
C THR A 86 -3.26 6.66 -2.49
N GLY A 87 -2.95 7.19 -1.29
CA GLY A 87 -2.40 8.52 -1.08
C GLY A 87 -3.41 9.69 -1.10
N ASP A 88 -4.70 9.44 -0.86
CA ASP A 88 -5.71 10.51 -0.94
C ASP A 88 -5.42 11.68 0.01
N ILE A 89 -4.93 11.41 1.23
CA ILE A 89 -4.53 12.43 2.19
C ILE A 89 -3.28 13.16 1.70
N ALA A 90 -2.27 12.43 1.25
CA ALA A 90 -1.03 13.00 0.72
C ALA A 90 -1.30 13.95 -0.46
N PHE A 91 -2.20 13.61 -1.39
CA PHE A 91 -2.59 14.51 -2.48
C PHE A 91 -3.19 15.81 -1.95
N ARG A 92 -4.06 15.74 -0.93
CA ARG A 92 -4.68 16.93 -0.32
C ARG A 92 -3.65 17.80 0.38
N ILE A 93 -2.67 17.20 1.07
CA ILE A 93 -1.54 17.91 1.70
C ILE A 93 -0.76 18.69 0.64
N VAL A 94 -0.37 18.04 -0.45
CA VAL A 94 0.38 18.68 -1.53
C VAL A 94 -0.43 19.83 -2.14
N GLU A 95 -1.71 19.62 -2.43
CA GLU A 95 -2.58 20.65 -2.99
C GLU A 95 -2.76 21.83 -2.02
N ALA A 96 -2.99 21.58 -0.72
CA ALA A 96 -3.17 22.62 0.30
C ALA A 96 -1.90 23.44 0.57
N SER A 97 -0.73 22.81 0.44
CA SER A 97 0.58 23.53 0.54
C SER A 97 0.89 24.39 -0.68
N GLY A 98 0.05 24.40 -1.72
CA GLY A 98 0.34 25.04 -2.99
C GLY A 98 1.44 24.30 -3.78
N ARG A 99 1.53 22.98 -3.63
CA ARG A 99 2.52 22.08 -4.26
C ARG A 99 3.96 22.32 -3.78
N GLN A 100 4.11 22.82 -2.54
CA GLN A 100 5.43 23.05 -1.96
C GLN A 100 5.87 21.90 -1.04
N ALA A 101 4.91 21.17 -0.47
CA ALA A 101 5.19 20.04 0.40
C ALA A 101 5.73 18.84 -0.36
N GLN A 102 6.61 18.09 0.31
CA GLN A 102 7.03 16.74 -0.07
C GLN A 102 6.37 15.75 0.88
N VAL A 103 5.63 14.77 0.36
CA VAL A 103 4.92 13.81 1.19
C VAL A 103 5.35 12.39 0.86
N THR A 104 5.81 11.68 1.87
CA THR A 104 6.10 10.24 1.78
C THR A 104 4.86 9.47 2.21
N ILE A 105 4.38 8.57 1.37
CA ILE A 105 3.26 7.68 1.62
C ILE A 105 3.82 6.31 1.95
N LEU A 106 3.59 5.83 3.16
CA LEU A 106 4.00 4.51 3.59
C LEU A 106 2.78 3.61 3.74
N ASP A 107 2.82 2.44 3.14
CA ASP A 107 1.80 1.40 3.29
C ASP A 107 2.42 0.01 3.10
N ILE A 108 1.86 -0.99 3.76
CA ILE A 108 2.27 -2.38 3.60
C ILE A 108 1.76 -2.98 2.27
N ASN A 109 0.78 -2.35 1.64
CA ASN A 109 0.12 -2.84 0.44
C ASN A 109 0.68 -2.18 -0.83
N GLY A 110 1.67 -2.83 -1.45
CA GLY A 110 2.31 -2.36 -2.68
C GLY A 110 1.34 -2.12 -3.84
N SER A 111 0.23 -2.88 -3.93
CA SER A 111 -0.80 -2.66 -4.97
C SER A 111 -1.54 -1.34 -4.80
N MET A 112 -1.85 -0.95 -3.56
CA MET A 112 -2.46 0.35 -3.29
C MET A 112 -1.49 1.49 -3.59
N LEU A 113 -0.23 1.36 -3.21
CA LEU A 113 0.83 2.30 -3.57
C LEU A 113 0.99 2.42 -5.10
N GLY A 114 0.88 1.31 -5.83
CA GLY A 114 0.90 1.29 -7.30
C GLY A 114 -0.22 2.17 -7.90
N VAL A 115 -1.45 2.04 -7.41
CA VAL A 115 -2.58 2.90 -7.81
C VAL A 115 -2.31 4.37 -7.46
N GLY A 116 -1.71 4.62 -6.29
CA GLY A 116 -1.31 5.96 -5.86
C GLY A 116 -0.30 6.60 -6.82
N ARG A 117 0.74 5.86 -7.22
CA ARG A 117 1.74 6.33 -8.20
C ARG A 117 1.12 6.70 -9.55
N GLU A 118 0.21 5.85 -10.07
CA GLU A 118 -0.50 6.17 -11.31
C GLU A 118 -1.33 7.45 -11.18
N ARG A 119 -2.01 7.65 -10.05
CA ARG A 119 -2.77 8.86 -9.76
C ARG A 119 -1.87 10.09 -9.66
N ALA A 120 -0.72 9.98 -9.01
CA ALA A 120 0.26 11.07 -8.88
C ALA A 120 0.73 11.56 -10.25
N ILE A 121 1.08 10.64 -11.15
CA ILE A 121 1.47 10.96 -12.52
C ILE A 121 0.33 11.68 -13.26
N LYS A 122 -0.90 11.16 -13.21
CA LYS A 122 -2.07 11.75 -13.87
C LYS A 122 -2.41 13.15 -13.37
N LYS A 123 -2.14 13.44 -12.09
CA LYS A 123 -2.38 14.74 -11.47
C LYS A 123 -1.20 15.71 -11.61
N GLY A 124 -0.06 15.27 -12.15
CA GLY A 124 1.16 16.06 -12.23
C GLY A 124 1.72 16.41 -10.83
N LEU A 125 1.66 15.46 -9.89
CA LEU A 125 2.13 15.58 -8.51
C LEU A 125 3.21 14.54 -8.17
N ALA A 126 3.73 13.82 -9.17
CA ALA A 126 4.71 12.76 -8.96
C ALA A 126 5.99 13.27 -8.27
N ASP A 127 6.41 14.49 -8.57
CA ASP A 127 7.62 15.10 -8.00
C ASP A 127 7.45 15.50 -6.52
N ASN A 128 6.21 15.54 -6.02
CA ASN A 128 5.89 15.89 -4.64
C ASN A 128 5.64 14.66 -3.74
N LEU A 129 5.61 13.46 -4.31
CA LEU A 129 5.13 12.27 -3.63
C LEU A 129 6.13 11.12 -3.74
N GLU A 130 6.49 10.57 -2.60
CA GLU A 130 7.26 9.34 -2.48
C GLU A 130 6.36 8.21 -1.97
N PHE A 131 6.56 6.98 -2.47
CA PHE A 131 5.76 5.82 -2.09
C PHE A 131 6.68 4.72 -1.58
N VAL A 132 6.54 4.36 -0.31
CA VAL A 132 7.38 3.39 0.40
C VAL A 132 6.53 2.21 0.86
N GLU A 133 6.90 1.00 0.42
CA GLU A 133 6.28 -0.23 0.90
C GLU A 133 7.01 -0.71 2.15
N ALA A 134 6.37 -0.55 3.31
CA ALA A 134 6.94 -0.96 4.59
C ALA A 134 5.85 -1.13 5.66
N SER A 135 6.21 -1.79 6.76
CA SER A 135 5.34 -1.90 7.95
C SER A 135 5.35 -0.61 8.75
N ALA A 136 4.17 -0.19 9.23
CA ALA A 136 4.05 0.92 10.17
C ALA A 136 4.61 0.59 11.57
N GLU A 137 4.86 -0.69 11.85
CA GLU A 137 5.46 -1.13 13.13
C GLU A 137 6.98 -0.90 13.16
N GLU A 138 7.62 -0.82 11.97
CA GLU A 138 9.06 -0.59 11.82
C GLU A 138 9.30 0.38 10.68
N LEU A 139 9.33 1.68 11.02
CA LEU A 139 9.48 2.74 10.04
C LEU A 139 10.93 2.79 9.52
N PRO A 140 11.15 2.76 8.19
CA PRO A 140 12.49 2.77 7.60
C PRO A 140 13.07 4.19 7.47
N PHE A 141 12.84 5.04 8.47
CA PHE A 141 13.27 6.43 8.48
C PHE A 141 14.02 6.76 9.77
N GLU A 142 14.91 7.72 9.70
CA GLU A 142 15.59 8.25 10.88
C GLU A 142 14.62 9.10 11.73
N ASP A 143 14.93 9.24 13.01
CA ASP A 143 14.16 10.11 13.91
C ASP A 143 14.14 11.55 13.42
N ALA A 144 13.01 12.23 13.59
CA ALA A 144 12.82 13.62 13.19
C ALA A 144 13.03 13.92 11.69
N SER A 145 12.83 12.94 10.82
CA SER A 145 12.95 13.10 9.35
C SER A 145 11.83 13.92 8.72
N PHE A 146 10.71 14.10 9.40
CA PHE A 146 9.53 14.77 8.87
C PHE A 146 9.06 15.90 9.78
N ASP A 147 8.51 16.97 9.19
CA ASP A 147 7.89 18.07 9.93
C ASP A 147 6.52 17.70 10.51
N ALA A 148 5.82 16.72 9.88
CA ALA A 148 4.54 16.19 10.33
C ALA A 148 4.34 14.73 9.93
N TYR A 149 3.46 14.04 10.65
CA TYR A 149 3.01 12.69 10.29
C TYR A 149 1.55 12.49 10.68
#